data_19dfffc5b1347c32e1d68952849d63c7
#
_entry.id   19dfffc5b1347c32e1d68952849d63c7
#
_cell.length_a   1.000
_cell.length_b   1.000
_cell.length_c   1.000
_cell.angle_alpha   90.00
_cell.angle_beta   90.00
_cell.angle_gamma   90.00
#
_symmetry.space_group_name_H-M   'P 1'
#
loop_
_entity.id
_entity.type
_entity.pdbx_description
1 polymer ?
#
loop_
_entity_poly.entity_id
_entity_poly.type
_entity_poly.pdbx_seq_one_letter_code
_entity_poly.pdbx_strand_id
1 'polypeptide(L)'
;MIQLTGAGKRYGPRILFENTDWLVTPNERAGIVGANGTGKSSLLKVLAGIEGLDSGVMTTQKGVTLGYLPQEGLSLSGRSVFAECMTVFAHLRELEQEQEELARRLAELDPSSPEYGQVAERFHQAEGEFRARDGYTIESQVGAVLSGLGFSQRDWKRRTEEFSGGWQMRISLAKLLLEKPNLLLLDEPTNHLDLEARNWLEEYLAAYPYAYVLVSHDRYFLDVTVRRIVELWNKSLHIYTGGYSRYEVLKEERRSQLLAAYANQQDRIQQLEAFINRFRAQATKAKQVQSRIKELEKIERIEIPPGEKTIHFSFPQPKPSGRIVAEFKKVSKAYGDHVVFADGDLIVERGDRLSLVGINGAGKSTMIRILAGAEPVTSGEYILGHNAQPDYFAQDQYKELDQNARLIDDLATVAPRATNTELRSILGCFLFSEDDVFKPIGVLSGGERNRYALARMLMVPSNFMLLDEPTNHLDMRAKDVLLTALQEYHGTVVFVSHDRYFIDKLATRVVEVENGRIHVYPGNYEDYLWRKQGGGSAPIPPADSPAAGAPETAPAGTPPPAEPAKVPATRLNPIKLRQM
;
A
#
# COMPACT_ATOMS: atom_id res chain seq x y z
N MET A 1 23.04 -11.75 -10.04
CA MET A 1 22.73 -10.70 -11.03
C MET A 1 23.35 -9.36 -10.65
N ILE A 2 23.01 -8.83 -9.48
CA ILE A 2 23.59 -7.59 -8.95
C ILE A 2 24.14 -7.87 -7.56
N GLN A 3 25.37 -7.39 -7.28
CA GLN A 3 26.00 -7.50 -5.98
C GLN A 3 26.41 -6.11 -5.50
N LEU A 4 25.98 -5.76 -4.30
CA LEU A 4 26.47 -4.63 -3.53
C LEU A 4 27.51 -5.15 -2.53
N THR A 5 28.66 -4.46 -2.42
CA THR A 5 29.74 -4.80 -1.49
C THR A 5 30.22 -3.54 -0.79
N GLY A 6 30.09 -3.50 0.55
CA GLY A 6 30.44 -2.34 1.36
C GLY A 6 29.72 -1.07 0.95
N ALA A 7 28.52 -1.19 0.37
CA ALA A 7 27.79 -0.10 -0.26
C ALA A 7 27.33 0.94 0.76
N GLY A 8 27.52 2.21 0.42
CA GLY A 8 27.02 3.33 1.23
C GLY A 8 26.50 4.47 0.37
N LYS A 9 25.46 5.15 0.89
CA LYS A 9 24.79 6.30 0.27
C LYS A 9 24.45 7.35 1.29
N ARG A 10 24.67 8.61 0.95
CA ARG A 10 24.37 9.77 1.80
C ARG A 10 23.85 10.95 0.97
N TYR A 11 23.07 11.80 1.60
CA TYR A 11 22.68 13.10 1.06
C TYR A 11 23.15 14.19 2.03
N GLY A 12 24.19 14.94 1.64
CA GLY A 12 24.84 15.88 2.52
C GLY A 12 25.33 15.22 3.82
N PRO A 13 24.92 15.70 4.99
CA PRO A 13 25.32 15.12 6.28
C PRO A 13 24.52 13.85 6.63
N ARG A 14 23.41 13.57 5.94
CA ARG A 14 22.51 12.46 6.25
C ARG A 14 22.98 11.18 5.56
N ILE A 15 23.41 10.20 6.36
CA ILE A 15 23.73 8.85 5.90
C ILE A 15 22.42 8.07 5.80
N LEU A 16 22.14 7.50 4.62
CA LEU A 16 20.99 6.64 4.38
C LEU A 16 21.33 5.18 4.74
N PHE A 17 22.43 4.69 4.18
CA PHE A 17 22.99 3.38 4.53
C PHE A 17 24.50 3.40 4.33
N GLU A 18 25.19 2.52 5.03
CA GLU A 18 26.64 2.41 4.99
C GLU A 18 27.08 0.97 5.22
N ASN A 19 28.19 0.58 4.60
CA ASN A 19 28.81 -0.75 4.72
C ASN A 19 27.81 -1.90 4.58
N THR A 20 26.99 -1.85 3.52
CA THR A 20 25.94 -2.84 3.28
C THR A 20 26.33 -3.79 2.16
N ASP A 21 26.07 -5.08 2.39
CA ASP A 21 26.28 -6.14 1.41
C ASP A 21 24.93 -6.76 1.03
N TRP A 22 24.67 -6.89 -0.26
CA TRP A 22 23.48 -7.59 -0.75
C TRP A 22 23.71 -8.18 -2.14
N LEU A 23 23.35 -9.47 -2.28
CA LEU A 23 23.34 -10.19 -3.54
C LEU A 23 21.91 -10.42 -4.02
N VAL A 24 21.54 -9.78 -5.12
CA VAL A 24 20.27 -10.02 -5.82
C VAL A 24 20.50 -11.18 -6.82
N THR A 25 19.78 -12.28 -6.60
CA THR A 25 19.89 -13.51 -7.40
C THR A 25 18.91 -13.52 -8.58
N PRO A 26 19.09 -14.40 -9.62
CA PRO A 26 18.22 -14.43 -10.80
C PRO A 26 16.73 -14.67 -10.54
N ASN A 27 16.37 -15.32 -9.44
CA ASN A 27 14.97 -15.61 -9.07
C ASN A 27 14.59 -14.88 -7.77
N GLU A 28 15.25 -13.76 -7.48
CA GLU A 28 14.98 -12.98 -6.28
C GLU A 28 13.56 -12.41 -6.30
N ARG A 29 12.85 -12.56 -5.20
CA ARG A 29 11.55 -11.95 -4.95
C ARG A 29 11.62 -11.24 -3.61
N ALA A 30 12.12 -10.01 -3.62
CA ALA A 30 12.42 -9.27 -2.40
C ALA A 30 11.55 -8.02 -2.24
N GLY A 31 11.09 -7.78 -1.00
CA GLY A 31 10.43 -6.54 -0.59
C GLY A 31 11.36 -5.71 0.29
N ILE A 32 11.57 -4.44 -0.07
CA ILE A 32 12.32 -3.50 0.76
C ILE A 32 11.35 -2.80 1.70
N VAL A 33 11.62 -2.86 2.99
CA VAL A 33 10.83 -2.22 4.04
C VAL A 33 11.69 -1.31 4.91
N GLY A 34 11.06 -0.37 5.59
CA GLY A 34 11.72 0.58 6.49
C GLY A 34 10.91 1.86 6.63
N ALA A 35 11.23 2.70 7.62
CA ALA A 35 10.56 3.98 7.84
C ALA A 35 10.69 4.92 6.63
N ASN A 36 9.81 5.92 6.54
CA ASN A 36 9.93 6.95 5.50
C ASN A 36 11.23 7.73 5.63
N GLY A 37 11.86 8.00 4.49
CA GLY A 37 13.12 8.74 4.44
C GLY A 37 14.36 7.94 4.86
N THR A 38 14.30 6.61 5.06
CA THR A 38 15.48 5.77 5.33
C THR A 38 16.33 5.51 4.10
N GLY A 39 15.80 5.75 2.87
CA GLY A 39 16.56 5.57 1.64
C GLY A 39 16.12 4.38 0.79
N LYS A 40 14.90 3.84 0.99
CA LYS A 40 14.36 2.72 0.20
C LYS A 40 14.37 2.99 -1.31
N SER A 41 13.79 4.12 -1.73
CA SER A 41 13.79 4.55 -3.14
C SER A 41 15.20 4.84 -3.67
N SER A 42 16.09 5.40 -2.83
CA SER A 42 17.49 5.62 -3.22
C SER A 42 18.22 4.29 -3.44
N LEU A 43 17.95 3.28 -2.62
CA LEU A 43 18.50 1.93 -2.81
C LEU A 43 18.01 1.31 -4.13
N LEU A 44 16.71 1.46 -4.46
CA LEU A 44 16.19 1.01 -5.76
C LEU A 44 16.85 1.75 -6.93
N LYS A 45 17.04 3.07 -6.83
CA LYS A 45 17.72 3.88 -7.87
C LYS A 45 19.18 3.49 -8.02
N VAL A 46 19.86 3.14 -6.93
CA VAL A 46 21.24 2.60 -6.99
C VAL A 46 21.23 1.27 -7.73
N LEU A 47 20.34 0.32 -7.40
CA LEU A 47 20.21 -0.96 -8.10
C LEU A 47 19.85 -0.78 -9.59
N ALA A 48 19.06 0.25 -9.92
CA ALA A 48 18.73 0.61 -11.30
C ALA A 48 19.89 1.28 -12.06
N GLY A 49 20.98 1.64 -11.36
CA GLY A 49 22.11 2.36 -11.96
C GLY A 49 21.82 3.85 -12.24
N ILE A 50 20.71 4.38 -11.74
CA ILE A 50 20.32 5.80 -11.89
C ILE A 50 21.11 6.69 -10.92
N GLU A 51 21.36 6.21 -9.71
CA GLU A 51 22.17 6.90 -8.72
C GLU A 51 23.44 6.10 -8.41
N GLY A 52 24.58 6.78 -8.27
CA GLY A 52 25.84 6.19 -7.84
C GLY A 52 25.91 5.99 -6.32
N LEU A 53 26.76 5.06 -5.89
CA LEU A 53 27.17 4.90 -4.49
C LEU A 53 28.19 5.97 -4.09
N ASP A 54 28.17 6.38 -2.81
CA ASP A 54 29.21 7.25 -2.24
C ASP A 54 30.39 6.44 -1.68
N SER A 55 30.16 5.16 -1.33
CA SER A 55 31.20 4.20 -0.93
C SER A 55 30.82 2.78 -1.34
N GLY A 56 31.80 1.88 -1.40
CA GLY A 56 31.60 0.49 -1.84
C GLY A 56 31.48 0.35 -3.36
N VAL A 57 31.06 -0.82 -3.80
CA VAL A 57 30.98 -1.17 -5.23
C VAL A 57 29.67 -1.90 -5.53
N MET A 58 29.08 -1.57 -6.67
CA MET A 58 28.00 -2.35 -7.27
C MET A 58 28.51 -3.06 -8.52
N THR A 59 28.33 -4.36 -8.57
CA THR A 59 28.70 -5.19 -9.72
C THR A 59 27.45 -5.79 -10.34
N THR A 60 27.27 -5.58 -11.66
CA THR A 60 26.14 -6.14 -12.42
C THR A 60 26.67 -7.13 -13.46
N GLN A 61 26.05 -8.30 -13.55
CA GLN A 61 26.37 -9.33 -14.54
C GLN A 61 26.04 -8.81 -15.95
N LYS A 62 26.90 -9.10 -16.92
CA LYS A 62 26.67 -8.73 -18.33
C LYS A 62 25.39 -9.36 -18.87
N GLY A 63 24.63 -8.58 -19.65
CA GLY A 63 23.40 -9.04 -20.31
C GLY A 63 22.15 -9.01 -19.44
N VAL A 64 22.22 -8.52 -18.21
CA VAL A 64 21.05 -8.31 -17.36
C VAL A 64 20.30 -7.06 -17.81
N THR A 65 19.02 -7.23 -18.16
CA THR A 65 18.11 -6.12 -18.46
C THR A 65 17.43 -5.67 -17.16
N LEU A 66 17.39 -4.36 -16.94
CA LEU A 66 16.84 -3.72 -15.74
C LEU A 66 15.61 -2.90 -16.13
N GLY A 67 14.55 -3.05 -15.40
CA GLY A 67 13.37 -2.21 -15.52
C GLY A 67 13.06 -1.52 -14.18
N TYR A 68 12.86 -0.21 -14.20
CA TYR A 68 12.59 0.57 -12.99
C TYR A 68 11.32 1.39 -13.13
N LEU A 69 10.40 1.22 -12.18
CA LEU A 69 9.22 2.06 -12.00
C LEU A 69 9.47 3.04 -10.85
N PRO A 70 9.58 4.34 -11.10
CA PRO A 70 9.69 5.35 -10.05
C PRO A 70 8.33 5.58 -9.36
N GLN A 71 8.35 6.12 -8.16
CA GLN A 71 7.14 6.44 -7.40
C GLN A 71 6.31 7.56 -8.05
N GLU A 72 6.95 8.56 -8.66
CA GLU A 72 6.32 9.72 -9.29
C GLU A 72 7.20 10.24 -10.46
N GLY A 73 6.65 11.18 -11.22
CA GLY A 73 7.45 11.98 -12.17
C GLY A 73 7.44 11.50 -13.61
N LEU A 74 6.54 10.59 -13.99
CA LEU A 74 6.38 10.18 -15.38
C LEU A 74 5.31 11.03 -16.07
N SER A 75 5.66 11.57 -17.23
CA SER A 75 4.75 12.30 -18.11
C SER A 75 4.81 11.67 -19.50
N LEU A 76 3.71 11.06 -19.91
CA LEU A 76 3.54 10.44 -21.22
C LEU A 76 2.66 11.35 -22.10
N SER A 77 3.03 11.51 -23.36
CA SER A 77 2.28 12.35 -24.29
C SER A 77 2.44 11.90 -25.75
N GLY A 78 1.48 12.30 -26.58
CA GLY A 78 1.53 12.20 -28.05
C GLY A 78 1.03 10.88 -28.63
N ARG A 79 0.72 9.85 -27.83
CA ARG A 79 0.22 8.54 -28.30
C ARG A 79 -1.02 8.10 -27.56
N SER A 80 -1.79 7.17 -28.15
CA SER A 80 -2.84 6.48 -27.41
C SER A 80 -2.23 5.48 -26.42
N VAL A 81 -3.00 5.12 -25.38
CA VAL A 81 -2.56 4.16 -24.35
C VAL A 81 -2.05 2.86 -24.97
N PHE A 82 -2.82 2.29 -25.91
CA PHE A 82 -2.44 1.06 -26.59
C PHE A 82 -1.16 1.23 -27.43
N ALA A 83 -1.09 2.31 -28.23
CA ALA A 83 0.08 2.60 -29.04
C ALA A 83 1.34 2.85 -28.20
N GLU A 84 1.19 3.45 -27.02
CA GLU A 84 2.31 3.66 -26.09
C GLU A 84 2.82 2.34 -25.52
N CYS A 85 1.95 1.40 -25.15
CA CYS A 85 2.34 0.05 -24.73
C CYS A 85 2.98 -0.75 -25.88
N MET A 86 2.50 -0.58 -27.11
CA MET A 86 3.06 -1.23 -28.30
C MET A 86 4.50 -0.77 -28.62
N THR A 87 4.97 0.36 -28.09
CA THR A 87 6.37 0.81 -28.29
C THR A 87 7.39 -0.18 -27.73
N VAL A 88 7.03 -0.96 -26.72
CA VAL A 88 7.87 -2.01 -26.15
C VAL A 88 8.26 -3.06 -27.22
N PHE A 89 7.38 -3.30 -28.16
CA PHE A 89 7.55 -4.28 -29.23
C PHE A 89 7.97 -3.66 -30.58
N ALA A 90 8.62 -2.48 -30.56
CA ALA A 90 9.00 -1.75 -31.76
C ALA A 90 9.79 -2.64 -32.74
N HIS A 91 10.78 -3.41 -32.24
CA HIS A 91 11.57 -4.32 -33.08
C HIS A 91 10.73 -5.44 -33.70
N LEU A 92 9.72 -5.97 -33.01
CA LEU A 92 8.84 -6.99 -33.58
C LEU A 92 7.91 -6.39 -34.64
N ARG A 93 7.49 -5.14 -34.49
CA ARG A 93 6.74 -4.42 -35.54
C ARG A 93 7.59 -4.13 -36.77
N GLU A 94 8.86 -3.83 -36.58
CA GLU A 94 9.80 -3.69 -37.70
C GLU A 94 9.97 -5.02 -38.47
N LEU A 95 10.05 -6.15 -37.75
CA LEU A 95 10.06 -7.49 -38.35
C LEU A 95 8.75 -7.81 -39.07
N GLU A 96 7.61 -7.44 -38.54
CA GLU A 96 6.30 -7.61 -39.17
C GLU A 96 6.21 -6.81 -40.49
N GLN A 97 6.63 -5.55 -40.47
CA GLN A 97 6.71 -4.72 -41.67
C GLN A 97 7.69 -5.26 -42.69
N GLU A 98 8.85 -5.75 -42.24
CA GLU A 98 9.81 -6.40 -43.10
C GLU A 98 9.22 -7.65 -43.79
N GLN A 99 8.49 -8.48 -43.02
CA GLN A 99 7.81 -9.66 -43.58
C GLN A 99 6.76 -9.27 -44.64
N GLU A 100 5.95 -8.24 -44.40
CA GLU A 100 4.97 -7.76 -45.37
C GLU A 100 5.63 -7.26 -46.66
N GLU A 101 6.75 -6.54 -46.53
CA GLU A 101 7.49 -6.05 -47.68
C GLU A 101 8.15 -7.20 -48.47
N LEU A 102 8.81 -8.15 -47.76
CA LEU A 102 9.41 -9.32 -48.39
C LEU A 102 8.36 -10.21 -49.06
N ALA A 103 7.18 -10.40 -48.44
CA ALA A 103 6.08 -11.16 -49.02
C ALA A 103 5.59 -10.50 -50.33
N ARG A 104 5.49 -9.16 -50.35
CA ARG A 104 5.11 -8.39 -51.57
C ARG A 104 6.15 -8.57 -52.65
N ARG A 105 7.46 -8.47 -52.33
CA ARG A 105 8.53 -8.71 -53.29
C ARG A 105 8.52 -10.13 -53.84
N LEU A 106 8.28 -11.15 -53.01
CA LEU A 106 8.15 -12.53 -53.45
C LEU A 106 7.02 -12.76 -54.45
N ALA A 107 5.92 -12.01 -54.29
CA ALA A 107 4.78 -12.08 -55.24
C ALA A 107 5.09 -11.47 -56.63
N GLU A 108 6.08 -10.55 -56.71
CA GLU A 108 6.47 -9.86 -57.94
C GLU A 108 7.67 -10.53 -58.63
N LEU A 109 8.49 -11.34 -57.94
CA LEU A 109 9.68 -11.97 -58.50
C LEU A 109 9.38 -13.29 -59.20
N ASP A 110 10.17 -13.60 -60.23
CA ASP A 110 10.15 -14.93 -60.87
C ASP A 110 10.70 -15.98 -59.90
N PRO A 111 9.95 -17.06 -59.61
CA PRO A 111 10.40 -18.15 -58.70
C PRO A 111 11.71 -18.84 -59.13
N SER A 112 12.11 -18.73 -60.39
CA SER A 112 13.37 -19.29 -60.89
C SER A 112 14.56 -18.36 -60.76
N SER A 113 14.36 -17.12 -60.29
CA SER A 113 15.45 -16.14 -60.18
C SER A 113 16.28 -16.37 -58.92
N PRO A 114 17.62 -16.11 -58.96
CA PRO A 114 18.46 -16.16 -57.76
C PRO A 114 18.02 -15.19 -56.66
N GLU A 115 17.41 -14.07 -57.06
CA GLU A 115 16.92 -13.05 -56.12
C GLU A 115 15.71 -13.57 -55.32
N TYR A 116 14.83 -14.35 -55.96
CA TYR A 116 13.72 -15.01 -55.24
C TYR A 116 14.21 -15.87 -54.07
N GLY A 117 15.27 -16.67 -54.29
CA GLY A 117 15.85 -17.51 -53.22
C GLY A 117 16.38 -16.71 -52.04
N GLN A 118 17.07 -15.58 -52.29
CA GLN A 118 17.59 -14.72 -51.23
C GLN A 118 16.45 -14.02 -50.43
N VAL A 119 15.42 -13.52 -51.11
CA VAL A 119 14.28 -12.88 -50.48
C VAL A 119 13.46 -13.89 -49.67
N ALA A 120 13.28 -15.11 -50.18
CA ALA A 120 12.58 -16.19 -49.50
C ALA A 120 13.33 -16.63 -48.22
N GLU A 121 14.66 -16.76 -48.28
CA GLU A 121 15.47 -17.08 -47.09
C GLU A 121 15.33 -16.00 -46.01
N ARG A 122 15.42 -14.72 -46.40
CA ARG A 122 15.24 -13.61 -45.44
C ARG A 122 13.84 -13.56 -44.85
N PHE A 123 12.78 -13.82 -45.65
CA PHE A 123 11.41 -13.94 -45.17
C PHE A 123 11.26 -15.04 -44.12
N HIS A 124 11.79 -16.23 -44.37
CA HIS A 124 11.75 -17.33 -43.41
C HIS A 124 12.53 -17.04 -42.12
N GLN A 125 13.66 -16.33 -42.21
CA GLN A 125 14.41 -15.88 -41.05
C GLN A 125 13.56 -14.89 -40.21
N ALA A 126 13.00 -13.86 -40.84
CA ALA A 126 12.17 -12.87 -40.18
C ALA A 126 10.91 -13.49 -39.57
N GLU A 127 10.27 -14.45 -40.29
CA GLU A 127 9.11 -15.20 -39.74
C GLU A 127 9.52 -16.05 -38.53
N GLY A 128 10.65 -16.73 -38.61
CA GLY A 128 11.19 -17.54 -37.51
C GLY A 128 11.48 -16.70 -36.26
N GLU A 129 12.12 -15.53 -36.43
CA GLU A 129 12.39 -14.60 -35.33
C GLU A 129 11.08 -14.04 -34.73
N PHE A 130 10.12 -13.65 -35.55
CA PHE A 130 8.82 -13.12 -35.13
C PHE A 130 8.04 -14.17 -34.33
N ARG A 131 7.99 -15.42 -34.84
CA ARG A 131 7.33 -16.55 -34.16
C ARG A 131 8.03 -16.93 -32.86
N ALA A 132 9.36 -16.97 -32.84
CA ALA A 132 10.14 -17.32 -31.65
C ALA A 132 9.95 -16.32 -30.48
N ARG A 133 9.51 -15.10 -30.79
CA ARG A 133 9.23 -14.04 -29.81
C ARG A 133 7.74 -13.81 -29.57
N ASP A 134 6.89 -14.78 -29.91
CA ASP A 134 5.43 -14.73 -29.76
C ASP A 134 4.76 -13.51 -30.44
N GLY A 135 5.30 -13.05 -31.58
CA GLY A 135 4.88 -11.86 -32.30
C GLY A 135 3.37 -11.81 -32.60
N TYR A 136 2.75 -12.96 -32.90
CA TYR A 136 1.31 -13.06 -33.19
C TYR A 136 0.40 -12.81 -31.96
N THR A 137 0.93 -12.79 -30.75
CA THR A 137 0.16 -12.63 -29.51
C THR A 137 0.33 -11.27 -28.84
N ILE A 138 1.14 -10.37 -29.43
CA ILE A 138 1.52 -9.07 -28.84
C ILE A 138 0.27 -8.23 -28.48
N GLU A 139 -0.66 -8.07 -29.40
CA GLU A 139 -1.88 -7.28 -29.16
C GLU A 139 -2.71 -7.87 -28.03
N SER A 140 -2.82 -9.18 -27.97
CA SER A 140 -3.53 -9.89 -26.88
C SER A 140 -2.82 -9.73 -25.55
N GLN A 141 -1.47 -9.78 -25.51
CA GLN A 141 -0.68 -9.54 -24.31
C GLN A 141 -0.86 -8.11 -23.80
N VAL A 142 -0.78 -7.12 -24.69
CA VAL A 142 -1.03 -5.70 -24.35
C VAL A 142 -2.45 -5.53 -23.81
N GLY A 143 -3.45 -6.10 -24.50
CA GLY A 143 -4.83 -6.06 -24.05
C GLY A 143 -5.04 -6.68 -22.67
N ALA A 144 -4.45 -7.83 -22.41
CA ALA A 144 -4.53 -8.51 -21.12
C ALA A 144 -3.90 -7.68 -19.98
N VAL A 145 -2.71 -7.10 -20.20
CA VAL A 145 -2.04 -6.25 -19.20
C VAL A 145 -2.83 -4.96 -18.95
N LEU A 146 -3.31 -4.29 -20.01
CA LEU A 146 -4.11 -3.07 -19.86
C LEU A 146 -5.42 -3.35 -19.13
N SER A 147 -6.14 -4.42 -19.49
CA SER A 147 -7.37 -4.81 -18.80
C SER A 147 -7.13 -5.15 -17.34
N GLY A 148 -6.06 -5.88 -17.04
CA GLY A 148 -5.67 -6.23 -15.68
C GLY A 148 -5.33 -5.00 -14.81
N LEU A 149 -4.78 -3.95 -15.40
CA LEU A 149 -4.52 -2.67 -14.73
C LEU A 149 -5.74 -1.72 -14.72
N GLY A 150 -6.92 -2.19 -15.14
CA GLY A 150 -8.19 -1.47 -15.03
C GLY A 150 -8.53 -0.56 -16.22
N PHE A 151 -7.81 -0.64 -17.34
CA PHE A 151 -8.16 0.11 -18.55
C PHE A 151 -9.28 -0.59 -19.33
N SER A 152 -10.36 0.12 -19.61
CA SER A 152 -11.40 -0.37 -20.51
C SER A 152 -10.92 -0.34 -21.97
N GLN A 153 -11.55 -1.12 -22.85
CA GLN A 153 -11.23 -1.08 -24.29
C GLN A 153 -11.44 0.31 -24.92
N ARG A 154 -12.33 1.13 -24.36
CA ARG A 154 -12.53 2.51 -24.79
C ARG A 154 -11.33 3.40 -24.48
N ASP A 155 -10.66 3.14 -23.35
CA ASP A 155 -9.48 3.89 -22.90
C ASP A 155 -8.25 3.61 -23.77
N TRP A 156 -8.16 2.46 -24.42
CA TRP A 156 -7.01 2.08 -25.23
C TRP A 156 -6.73 3.04 -26.38
N LYS A 157 -7.78 3.67 -26.93
CA LYS A 157 -7.69 4.62 -28.04
C LYS A 157 -7.49 6.07 -27.59
N ARG A 158 -7.67 6.36 -26.30
CA ARG A 158 -7.51 7.69 -25.74
C ARG A 158 -6.04 8.05 -25.63
N ARG A 159 -5.73 9.33 -25.70
CA ARG A 159 -4.37 9.84 -25.58
C ARG A 159 -3.89 9.77 -24.13
N THR A 160 -2.58 9.49 -23.95
CA THR A 160 -1.98 9.36 -22.62
C THR A 160 -2.07 10.63 -21.78
N GLU A 161 -2.00 11.80 -22.40
CA GLU A 161 -2.14 13.10 -21.75
C GLU A 161 -3.54 13.42 -21.20
N GLU A 162 -4.56 12.70 -21.63
CA GLU A 162 -5.94 12.83 -21.10
C GLU A 162 -6.11 12.18 -19.73
N PHE A 163 -5.12 11.44 -19.28
CA PHE A 163 -5.17 10.68 -18.04
C PHE A 163 -4.45 11.40 -16.90
N SER A 164 -4.96 11.23 -15.68
CA SER A 164 -4.30 11.73 -14.47
C SER A 164 -2.93 11.07 -14.25
N GLY A 165 -2.08 11.69 -13.43
CA GLY A 165 -0.74 11.15 -13.10
C GLY A 165 -0.76 9.70 -12.63
N GLY A 166 -1.73 9.32 -11.81
CA GLY A 166 -1.88 7.94 -11.34
C GLY A 166 -2.19 6.94 -12.47
N TRP A 167 -3.00 7.34 -13.46
CA TRP A 167 -3.26 6.54 -14.64
C TRP A 167 -2.04 6.47 -15.58
N GLN A 168 -1.28 7.55 -15.71
CA GLN A 168 -0.02 7.54 -16.47
C GLN A 168 1.02 6.60 -15.83
N MET A 169 1.05 6.54 -14.49
CA MET A 169 1.87 5.55 -13.77
C MET A 169 1.45 4.10 -14.08
N ARG A 170 0.14 3.83 -14.19
CA ARG A 170 -0.36 2.50 -14.62
C ARG A 170 0.06 2.16 -16.05
N ILE A 171 0.06 3.13 -16.98
CA ILE A 171 0.56 2.92 -18.35
C ILE A 171 2.06 2.56 -18.33
N SER A 172 2.84 3.28 -17.52
CA SER A 172 4.27 3.00 -17.37
C SER A 172 4.54 1.63 -16.74
N LEU A 173 3.73 1.25 -15.75
CA LEU A 173 3.77 -0.09 -15.18
C LEU A 173 3.42 -1.14 -16.24
N ALA A 174 2.38 -0.92 -17.06
CA ALA A 174 2.02 -1.82 -18.16
C ALA A 174 3.18 -2.04 -19.12
N LYS A 175 3.84 -0.97 -19.57
CA LYS A 175 5.02 -1.05 -20.45
C LYS A 175 6.12 -1.91 -19.82
N LEU A 176 6.42 -1.64 -18.57
CA LEU A 176 7.49 -2.34 -17.85
C LEU A 176 7.19 -3.83 -17.65
N LEU A 177 5.93 -4.18 -17.38
CA LEU A 177 5.50 -5.58 -17.27
C LEU A 177 5.55 -6.30 -18.63
N LEU A 178 5.23 -5.62 -19.73
CA LEU A 178 5.31 -6.14 -21.09
C LEU A 178 6.75 -6.34 -21.56
N GLU A 179 7.69 -5.49 -21.12
CA GLU A 179 9.12 -5.58 -21.44
C GLU A 179 9.79 -6.82 -20.82
N LYS A 180 9.27 -7.30 -19.69
CA LYS A 180 9.74 -8.48 -18.95
C LYS A 180 11.25 -8.46 -18.69
N PRO A 181 11.83 -7.42 -18.06
CA PRO A 181 13.26 -7.36 -17.76
C PRO A 181 13.71 -8.48 -16.82
N ASN A 182 15.00 -8.83 -16.86
CA ASN A 182 15.58 -9.85 -15.95
C ASN A 182 15.52 -9.45 -14.48
N LEU A 183 15.54 -8.15 -14.19
CA LEU A 183 15.31 -7.60 -12.87
C LEU A 183 14.33 -6.43 -12.95
N LEU A 184 13.17 -6.60 -12.31
CA LEU A 184 12.12 -5.61 -12.20
C LEU A 184 12.24 -4.90 -10.85
N LEU A 185 12.37 -3.58 -10.87
CA LEU A 185 12.49 -2.71 -9.70
C LEU A 185 11.25 -1.82 -9.61
N LEU A 186 10.44 -2.01 -8.57
CA LEU A 186 9.15 -1.34 -8.41
C LEU A 186 9.13 -0.49 -7.13
N ASP A 187 8.95 0.83 -7.28
CA ASP A 187 8.81 1.74 -6.15
C ASP A 187 7.33 2.08 -5.93
N GLU A 188 6.72 1.50 -4.88
CA GLU A 188 5.31 1.65 -4.51
C GLU A 188 4.33 1.35 -5.67
N PRO A 189 4.40 0.17 -6.31
CA PRO A 189 3.58 -0.14 -7.49
C PRO A 189 2.08 -0.25 -7.18
N THR A 190 1.72 -0.41 -5.92
CA THR A 190 0.33 -0.52 -5.45
C THR A 190 -0.35 0.83 -5.26
N ASN A 191 0.41 1.93 -5.24
CA ASN A 191 -0.17 3.26 -5.22
C ASN A 191 -0.99 3.48 -6.49
N HIS A 192 -2.13 4.12 -6.37
CA HIS A 192 -3.05 4.40 -7.49
C HIS A 192 -3.75 3.17 -8.11
N LEU A 193 -3.53 1.94 -7.62
CA LEU A 193 -4.26 0.75 -8.04
C LEU A 193 -5.46 0.51 -7.12
N ASP A 194 -6.62 0.22 -7.73
CA ASP A 194 -7.77 -0.30 -6.99
C ASP A 194 -7.56 -1.78 -6.60
N LEU A 195 -8.46 -2.32 -5.81
CA LEU A 195 -8.33 -3.68 -5.29
C LEU A 195 -8.26 -4.75 -6.39
N GLU A 196 -8.99 -4.56 -7.50
CA GLU A 196 -8.99 -5.51 -8.62
C GLU A 196 -7.66 -5.48 -9.38
N ALA A 197 -7.15 -4.30 -9.70
CA ALA A 197 -5.86 -4.15 -10.36
C ALA A 197 -4.69 -4.64 -9.46
N ARG A 198 -4.80 -4.48 -8.13
CA ARG A 198 -3.83 -5.06 -7.19
C ARG A 198 -3.85 -6.58 -7.20
N ASN A 199 -5.04 -7.20 -7.16
CA ASN A 199 -5.20 -8.65 -7.25
C ASN A 199 -4.55 -9.19 -8.52
N TRP A 200 -4.84 -8.54 -9.65
CA TRP A 200 -4.25 -8.92 -10.92
C TRP A 200 -2.72 -8.77 -10.93
N LEU A 201 -2.19 -7.67 -10.37
CA LEU A 201 -0.73 -7.48 -10.27
C LEU A 201 -0.06 -8.54 -9.39
N GLU A 202 -0.70 -8.96 -8.29
CA GLU A 202 -0.24 -10.06 -7.45
C GLU A 202 -0.12 -11.37 -8.23
N GLU A 203 -1.16 -11.72 -8.99
CA GLU A 203 -1.18 -12.92 -9.84
C GLU A 203 -0.11 -12.85 -10.93
N TYR A 204 0.04 -11.68 -11.55
CA TYR A 204 1.07 -11.45 -12.57
C TYR A 204 2.49 -11.61 -12.00
N LEU A 205 2.79 -10.99 -10.85
CA LEU A 205 4.09 -11.10 -10.18
C LEU A 205 4.34 -12.51 -9.64
N ALA A 206 3.32 -13.24 -9.21
CA ALA A 206 3.45 -14.65 -8.82
C ALA A 206 3.90 -15.52 -9.98
N ALA A 207 3.43 -15.23 -11.21
CA ALA A 207 3.80 -15.91 -12.44
C ALA A 207 5.04 -15.33 -13.14
N TYR A 208 5.60 -14.22 -12.64
CA TYR A 208 6.73 -13.54 -13.27
C TYR A 208 7.97 -14.44 -13.32
N PRO A 209 8.59 -14.63 -14.51
CA PRO A 209 9.64 -15.65 -14.67
C PRO A 209 11.01 -15.23 -14.13
N TYR A 210 11.21 -13.92 -13.88
CA TYR A 210 12.51 -13.38 -13.49
C TYR A 210 12.47 -12.76 -12.09
N ALA A 211 13.57 -12.13 -11.67
CA ALA A 211 13.69 -11.47 -10.39
C ALA A 211 12.92 -10.15 -10.33
N TYR A 212 12.44 -9.83 -9.15
CA TYR A 212 11.96 -8.48 -8.84
C TYR A 212 12.30 -8.07 -7.41
N VAL A 213 12.51 -6.77 -7.26
CA VAL A 213 12.66 -6.10 -5.98
C VAL A 213 11.65 -4.96 -5.94
N LEU A 214 10.88 -4.90 -4.87
CA LEU A 214 9.84 -3.88 -4.74
C LEU A 214 9.88 -3.20 -3.36
N VAL A 215 9.49 -1.94 -3.33
CA VAL A 215 9.12 -1.20 -2.13
C VAL A 215 7.60 -1.16 -2.07
N SER A 216 7.01 -1.52 -0.95
CA SER A 216 5.57 -1.35 -0.73
C SER A 216 5.25 -1.14 0.74
N HIS A 217 4.21 -0.36 0.99
CA HIS A 217 3.57 -0.16 2.30
C HIS A 217 2.27 -0.97 2.45
N ASP A 218 2.05 -1.95 1.59
CA ASP A 218 0.95 -2.91 1.66
C ASP A 218 1.45 -4.25 2.19
N ARG A 219 1.08 -4.58 3.43
CA ARG A 219 1.49 -5.81 4.13
C ARG A 219 1.03 -7.07 3.41
N TYR A 220 -0.24 -7.06 2.98
CA TYR A 220 -0.83 -8.20 2.30
C TYR A 220 -0.13 -8.45 0.95
N PHE A 221 0.10 -7.39 0.19
CA PHE A 221 0.84 -7.45 -1.07
C PHE A 221 2.24 -8.04 -0.89
N LEU A 222 2.97 -7.60 0.13
CA LEU A 222 4.28 -8.16 0.46
C LEU A 222 4.20 -9.63 0.86
N ASP A 223 3.21 -10.04 1.67
CA ASP A 223 3.08 -11.44 2.07
C ASP A 223 2.84 -12.41 0.91
N VAL A 224 2.05 -11.97 -0.09
CA VAL A 224 1.69 -12.80 -1.24
C VAL A 224 2.80 -12.81 -2.30
N THR A 225 3.46 -11.68 -2.53
CA THR A 225 4.37 -11.54 -3.68
C THR A 225 5.82 -11.87 -3.35
N VAL A 226 6.34 -11.53 -2.16
CA VAL A 226 7.77 -11.68 -1.90
C VAL A 226 8.12 -12.92 -1.07
N ARG A 227 9.36 -13.37 -1.22
CA ARG A 227 9.94 -14.50 -0.46
C ARG A 227 11.03 -14.07 0.52
N ARG A 228 11.45 -12.82 0.42
CA ARG A 228 12.44 -12.19 1.30
C ARG A 228 12.04 -10.77 1.59
N ILE A 229 12.25 -10.34 2.83
CA ILE A 229 12.14 -8.94 3.24
C ILE A 229 13.55 -8.41 3.52
N VAL A 230 13.85 -7.27 2.94
CA VAL A 230 15.09 -6.52 3.13
C VAL A 230 14.74 -5.27 3.91
N GLU A 231 15.01 -5.29 5.22
CA GLU A 231 14.75 -4.14 6.09
C GLU A 231 15.93 -3.17 6.05
N LEU A 232 15.65 -1.93 5.69
CA LEU A 232 16.59 -0.83 5.84
C LEU A 232 16.38 -0.17 7.21
N TRP A 233 17.20 -0.56 8.17
CA TRP A 233 17.10 -0.12 9.56
C TRP A 233 18.48 0.23 10.12
N ASN A 234 18.56 1.32 10.87
CA ASN A 234 19.80 1.84 11.46
C ASN A 234 20.97 1.88 10.47
N LYS A 235 20.72 2.43 9.27
CA LYS A 235 21.70 2.59 8.17
C LYS A 235 22.27 1.28 7.60
N SER A 236 21.70 0.14 7.96
CA SER A 236 22.14 -1.19 7.52
C SER A 236 21.01 -1.98 6.92
N LEU A 237 21.34 -2.95 6.04
CA LEU A 237 20.37 -3.87 5.47
C LEU A 237 20.29 -5.14 6.32
N HIS A 238 19.07 -5.53 6.64
CA HIS A 238 18.77 -6.77 7.35
C HIS A 238 17.85 -7.63 6.50
N ILE A 239 18.30 -8.84 6.18
CA ILE A 239 17.59 -9.74 5.26
C ILE A 239 16.88 -10.82 6.07
N TYR A 240 15.57 -10.95 5.85
CA TYR A 240 14.71 -11.95 6.48
C TYR A 240 14.11 -12.84 5.41
N THR A 241 14.07 -14.16 5.65
CA THR A 241 13.46 -15.12 4.74
C THR A 241 11.98 -15.28 5.09
N GLY A 242 11.11 -15.16 4.09
CA GLY A 242 9.66 -15.26 4.21
C GLY A 242 8.96 -13.98 3.78
N GLY A 243 7.63 -13.99 3.87
CA GLY A 243 6.77 -12.83 3.65
C GLY A 243 6.77 -11.86 4.82
N TYR A 244 5.90 -10.85 4.75
CA TYR A 244 5.85 -9.77 5.73
C TYR A 244 5.45 -10.25 7.13
N SER A 245 4.45 -11.12 7.25
CA SER A 245 4.00 -11.66 8.54
C SER A 245 5.12 -12.42 9.27
N ARG A 246 5.93 -13.20 8.53
CA ARG A 246 7.08 -13.87 9.12
C ARG A 246 8.18 -12.90 9.53
N TYR A 247 8.40 -11.86 8.74
CA TYR A 247 9.35 -10.78 9.07
C TYR A 247 8.98 -10.11 10.40
N GLU A 248 7.71 -9.78 10.64
CA GLU A 248 7.27 -9.17 11.92
C GLU A 248 7.66 -10.03 13.13
N VAL A 249 7.44 -11.33 13.05
CA VAL A 249 7.83 -12.28 14.12
C VAL A 249 9.35 -12.28 14.32
N LEU A 250 10.12 -12.45 13.24
CA LEU A 250 11.58 -12.50 13.31
C LEU A 250 12.20 -11.18 13.80
N LYS A 251 11.59 -10.05 13.42
CA LYS A 251 12.00 -8.73 13.89
C LYS A 251 11.81 -8.58 15.40
N GLU A 252 10.68 -9.02 15.94
CA GLU A 252 10.41 -8.94 17.38
C GLU A 252 11.31 -9.90 18.17
N GLU A 253 11.55 -11.10 17.67
CA GLU A 253 12.54 -12.02 18.25
C GLU A 253 13.95 -11.39 18.30
N ARG A 254 14.39 -10.78 17.19
CA ARG A 254 15.68 -10.09 17.13
C ARG A 254 15.75 -8.92 18.10
N ARG A 255 14.65 -8.13 18.18
CA ARG A 255 14.57 -7.01 19.12
C ARG A 255 14.68 -7.47 20.57
N SER A 256 13.99 -8.54 20.95
CA SER A 256 14.04 -9.09 22.30
C SER A 256 15.45 -9.61 22.63
N GLN A 257 16.11 -10.28 21.67
CA GLN A 257 17.50 -10.73 21.83
C GLN A 257 18.47 -9.54 21.99
N LEU A 258 18.30 -8.46 21.20
CA LEU A 258 19.14 -7.27 21.31
C LEU A 258 18.97 -6.58 22.66
N LEU A 259 17.73 -6.47 23.16
CA LEU A 259 17.44 -5.89 24.48
C LEU A 259 18.04 -6.73 25.61
N ALA A 260 17.94 -8.06 25.53
CA ALA A 260 18.55 -8.96 26.50
C ALA A 260 20.08 -8.87 26.47
N ALA A 261 20.68 -8.84 25.28
CA ALA A 261 22.14 -8.67 25.15
C ALA A 261 22.62 -7.32 25.71
N TYR A 262 21.87 -6.25 25.48
CA TYR A 262 22.15 -4.93 26.04
C TYR A 262 22.06 -4.93 27.56
N ALA A 263 20.99 -5.49 28.15
CA ALA A 263 20.84 -5.60 29.59
C ALA A 263 22.02 -6.37 30.23
N ASN A 264 22.38 -7.54 29.67
CA ASN A 264 23.53 -8.32 30.13
C ASN A 264 24.85 -7.54 30.00
N GLN A 265 25.02 -6.76 28.91
CA GLN A 265 26.22 -5.93 28.76
C GLN A 265 26.26 -4.79 29.79
N GLN A 266 25.12 -4.13 30.07
CA GLN A 266 25.04 -3.07 31.07
C GLN A 266 25.35 -3.61 32.48
N ASP A 267 24.80 -4.76 32.83
CA ASP A 267 25.14 -5.44 34.13
C ASP A 267 26.63 -5.74 34.22
N ARG A 268 27.24 -6.23 33.13
CA ARG A 268 28.68 -6.48 33.08
C ARG A 268 29.50 -5.21 33.23
N ILE A 269 29.13 -4.12 32.56
CA ILE A 269 29.78 -2.81 32.68
C ILE A 269 29.69 -2.31 34.12
N GLN A 270 28.50 -2.36 34.73
CA GLN A 270 28.31 -1.94 36.14
C GLN A 270 29.15 -2.75 37.11
N GLN A 271 29.25 -4.08 36.93
CA GLN A 271 30.09 -4.93 37.75
C GLN A 271 31.58 -4.55 37.64
N LEU A 272 32.06 -4.28 36.42
CA LEU A 272 33.45 -3.86 36.19
C LEU A 272 33.72 -2.49 36.81
N GLU A 273 32.84 -1.53 36.64
CA GLU A 273 32.95 -0.18 37.21
C GLU A 273 32.90 -0.21 38.73
N ALA A 274 32.00 -0.99 39.35
CA ALA A 274 31.92 -1.16 40.79
C ALA A 274 33.20 -1.77 41.33
N PHE A 275 33.78 -2.78 40.67
CA PHE A 275 35.06 -3.37 41.06
C PHE A 275 36.21 -2.35 40.97
N ILE A 276 36.31 -1.63 39.86
CA ILE A 276 37.34 -0.60 39.64
C ILE A 276 37.23 0.48 40.70
N ASN A 277 36.05 1.01 40.97
CA ASN A 277 35.84 2.07 41.96
C ASN A 277 36.16 1.62 43.38
N ARG A 278 35.78 0.38 43.75
CA ARG A 278 36.03 -0.18 45.09
C ARG A 278 37.52 -0.38 45.37
N PHE A 279 38.30 -0.79 44.38
CA PHE A 279 39.70 -1.21 44.59
C PHE A 279 40.72 -0.23 43.96
N ARG A 280 40.30 0.90 43.39
CA ARG A 280 41.16 1.89 42.71
C ARG A 280 42.30 2.42 43.60
N ALA A 281 42.07 2.61 44.90
CA ALA A 281 43.06 3.13 45.86
C ALA A 281 43.95 2.07 46.50
N GLN A 282 43.75 0.78 46.24
CA GLN A 282 44.49 -0.32 46.88
C GLN A 282 45.69 -0.73 46.02
N ALA A 283 46.92 -0.44 46.49
CA ALA A 283 48.16 -0.78 45.80
C ALA A 283 48.32 -2.28 45.51
N THR A 284 47.86 -3.17 46.41
CA THR A 284 47.90 -4.63 46.26
C THR A 284 46.98 -5.15 45.13
N LYS A 285 45.97 -4.40 44.74
CA LYS A 285 44.99 -4.73 43.68
C LYS A 285 45.26 -4.00 42.37
N ALA A 286 46.27 -3.12 42.29
CA ALA A 286 46.52 -2.25 41.13
C ALA A 286 46.59 -3.01 39.79
N LYS A 287 47.25 -4.16 39.72
CA LYS A 287 47.35 -4.99 38.51
C LYS A 287 45.99 -5.56 38.07
N GLN A 288 45.12 -5.96 39.02
CA GLN A 288 43.79 -6.46 38.77
C GLN A 288 42.86 -5.32 38.25
N VAL A 289 42.96 -4.14 38.89
CA VAL A 289 42.20 -2.95 38.47
C VAL A 289 42.56 -2.55 37.03
N GLN A 290 43.87 -2.49 36.71
CA GLN A 290 44.31 -2.19 35.34
C GLN A 290 43.80 -3.23 34.30
N SER A 291 43.77 -4.53 34.68
CA SER A 291 43.22 -5.56 33.81
C SER A 291 41.71 -5.34 33.52
N ARG A 292 40.94 -4.94 34.57
CA ARG A 292 39.50 -4.67 34.43
C ARG A 292 39.23 -3.38 33.68
N ILE A 293 40.06 -2.36 33.79
CA ILE A 293 39.97 -1.15 32.96
C ILE A 293 40.18 -1.50 31.49
N LYS A 294 41.20 -2.29 31.16
CA LYS A 294 41.44 -2.75 29.78
C LYS A 294 40.32 -3.63 29.24
N GLU A 295 39.65 -4.41 30.09
CA GLU A 295 38.46 -5.20 29.72
C GLU A 295 37.28 -4.26 29.40
N LEU A 296 37.06 -3.24 30.25
CA LEU A 296 36.00 -2.25 30.04
C LEU A 296 36.22 -1.43 28.75
N GLU A 297 37.46 -1.03 28.47
CA GLU A 297 37.81 -0.29 27.25
C GLU A 297 37.64 -1.11 25.96
N LYS A 298 37.72 -2.44 26.05
CA LYS A 298 37.52 -3.34 24.91
C LYS A 298 36.04 -3.68 24.62
N ILE A 299 35.12 -3.32 25.51
CA ILE A 299 33.71 -3.59 25.33
C ILE A 299 33.17 -2.62 24.28
N GLU A 300 32.86 -3.14 23.10
CA GLU A 300 32.06 -2.42 22.11
C GLU A 300 30.64 -2.27 22.64
N ARG A 301 30.24 -1.03 22.92
CA ARG A 301 28.91 -0.76 23.49
C ARG A 301 27.83 -1.05 22.47
N ILE A 302 26.87 -1.88 22.84
CA ILE A 302 25.67 -2.11 22.05
C ILE A 302 24.85 -0.82 22.09
N GLU A 303 24.71 -0.17 20.95
CA GLU A 303 23.81 0.95 20.79
C GLU A 303 22.41 0.42 20.49
N ILE A 304 21.47 0.65 21.41
CA ILE A 304 20.07 0.47 21.11
C ILE A 304 19.63 1.72 20.35
N PRO A 305 19.24 1.60 19.08
CA PRO A 305 18.62 2.71 18.39
C PRO A 305 17.43 3.20 19.22
N PRO A 306 17.16 4.51 19.28
CA PRO A 306 16.06 5.04 20.05
C PRO A 306 14.82 4.23 19.71
N GLY A 307 14.26 3.57 20.73
CA GLY A 307 13.13 2.65 20.58
C GLY A 307 12.03 3.40 19.85
N GLU A 308 11.42 2.73 18.90
CA GLU A 308 10.22 3.22 18.23
C GLU A 308 9.18 3.49 19.32
N LYS A 309 9.10 4.75 19.78
CA LYS A 309 8.10 5.14 20.77
C LYS A 309 6.73 4.84 20.15
N THR A 310 6.02 3.88 20.71
CA THR A 310 4.60 3.68 20.43
C THR A 310 3.89 4.88 21.06
N ILE A 311 3.54 5.86 20.25
CA ILE A 311 2.80 7.01 20.70
C ILE A 311 1.33 6.59 20.62
N HIS A 312 0.70 6.39 21.78
CA HIS A 312 -0.75 6.19 21.87
C HIS A 312 -1.43 7.54 21.74
N PHE A 313 -2.28 7.65 20.75
CA PHE A 313 -3.14 8.81 20.57
C PHE A 313 -4.60 8.35 20.76
N SER A 314 -5.35 9.03 21.61
CA SER A 314 -6.79 8.84 21.75
C SER A 314 -7.53 10.07 21.21
N PHE A 315 -8.56 9.82 20.41
CA PHE A 315 -9.41 10.90 19.90
C PHE A 315 -10.17 11.62 21.01
N PRO A 316 -10.43 12.93 20.86
CA PRO A 316 -11.46 13.58 21.66
C PRO A 316 -12.79 12.90 21.35
N GLN A 317 -13.39 12.28 22.38
CA GLN A 317 -14.65 11.53 22.21
C GLN A 317 -15.80 12.48 21.90
N PRO A 318 -16.55 12.27 20.81
CA PRO A 318 -17.63 13.14 20.39
C PRO A 318 -18.91 12.92 21.21
N LYS A 319 -19.82 13.88 21.16
CA LYS A 319 -21.18 13.66 21.62
C LYS A 319 -21.89 12.63 20.75
N PRO A 320 -22.63 11.67 21.32
CA PRO A 320 -23.28 10.63 20.54
C PRO A 320 -24.33 11.20 19.58
N SER A 321 -24.37 10.69 18.36
CA SER A 321 -25.44 10.92 17.38
C SER A 321 -26.73 10.15 17.73
N GLY A 322 -27.78 10.35 16.97
CA GLY A 322 -28.97 9.48 16.95
C GLY A 322 -28.59 8.04 16.55
N ARG A 323 -29.55 7.10 16.61
CA ARG A 323 -29.33 5.71 16.17
C ARG A 323 -29.02 5.63 14.69
N ILE A 324 -29.80 6.28 13.83
CA ILE A 324 -29.55 6.42 12.41
C ILE A 324 -28.73 7.70 12.23
N VAL A 325 -27.55 7.56 11.61
CA VAL A 325 -26.61 8.65 11.36
C VAL A 325 -26.83 9.25 9.99
N ALA A 326 -27.10 8.40 8.99
CA ALA A 326 -27.42 8.79 7.63
C ALA A 326 -28.30 7.74 6.96
N GLU A 327 -29.20 8.16 6.08
CA GLU A 327 -30.11 7.28 5.35
C GLU A 327 -30.22 7.71 3.89
N PHE A 328 -30.01 6.79 2.95
CA PHE A 328 -30.35 6.92 1.54
C PHE A 328 -31.65 6.18 1.26
N LYS A 329 -32.59 6.85 0.60
CA LYS A 329 -33.85 6.27 0.12
C LYS A 329 -33.94 6.45 -1.37
N LYS A 330 -33.71 5.36 -2.12
CA LYS A 330 -33.68 5.32 -3.59
C LYS A 330 -32.85 6.45 -4.20
N VAL A 331 -31.68 6.69 -3.60
CA VAL A 331 -30.79 7.77 -4.05
C VAL A 331 -30.15 7.40 -5.36
N SER A 332 -30.24 8.33 -6.32
CA SER A 332 -29.51 8.21 -7.59
C SER A 332 -28.63 9.43 -7.80
N LYS A 333 -27.49 9.21 -8.43
CA LYS A 333 -26.54 10.26 -8.80
C LYS A 333 -26.10 10.11 -10.24
N ALA A 334 -26.20 11.21 -10.99
CA ALA A 334 -25.72 11.29 -12.36
C ALA A 334 -25.01 12.63 -12.62
N TYR A 335 -24.07 12.61 -13.54
CA TYR A 335 -23.38 13.78 -14.08
C TYR A 335 -23.69 13.87 -15.59
N GLY A 336 -24.63 14.73 -15.97
CA GLY A 336 -25.17 14.74 -17.33
C GLY A 336 -25.74 13.36 -17.68
N ASP A 337 -25.28 12.77 -18.78
CA ASP A 337 -25.74 11.44 -19.24
C ASP A 337 -25.06 10.27 -18.51
N HIS A 338 -24.06 10.53 -17.66
CA HIS A 338 -23.33 9.49 -16.93
C HIS A 338 -23.98 9.21 -15.58
N VAL A 339 -24.65 8.06 -15.47
CA VAL A 339 -25.21 7.57 -14.20
C VAL A 339 -24.12 6.91 -13.38
N VAL A 340 -23.86 7.43 -12.17
CA VAL A 340 -22.88 6.89 -11.23
C VAL A 340 -23.47 5.71 -10.46
N PHE A 341 -24.65 5.91 -9.86
CA PHE A 341 -25.46 4.83 -9.26
C PHE A 341 -26.94 5.25 -9.26
N ALA A 342 -27.82 4.26 -9.25
CA ALA A 342 -29.27 4.44 -9.26
C ALA A 342 -29.96 3.62 -8.17
N ASP A 343 -31.06 4.16 -7.66
CA ASP A 343 -31.96 3.52 -6.70
C ASP A 343 -31.23 2.91 -5.50
N GLY A 344 -30.23 3.62 -4.97
CA GLY A 344 -29.43 3.16 -3.85
C GLY A 344 -30.12 3.34 -2.51
N ASP A 345 -30.25 2.28 -1.74
CA ASP A 345 -30.70 2.29 -0.36
C ASP A 345 -29.55 1.96 0.58
N LEU A 346 -29.32 2.81 1.60
CA LEU A 346 -28.27 2.61 2.60
C LEU A 346 -28.70 3.22 3.93
N ILE A 347 -28.58 2.47 5.00
CA ILE A 347 -28.74 2.95 6.37
C ILE A 347 -27.40 2.84 7.08
N VAL A 348 -26.93 3.98 7.60
CA VAL A 348 -25.72 4.08 8.42
C VAL A 348 -26.16 4.24 9.87
N GLU A 349 -25.82 3.29 10.71
CA GLU A 349 -26.15 3.32 12.13
C GLU A 349 -24.98 3.85 12.98
N ARG A 350 -25.28 4.31 14.18
CA ARG A 350 -24.27 4.79 15.12
C ARG A 350 -23.30 3.67 15.50
N GLY A 351 -22.01 3.95 15.38
CA GLY A 351 -20.92 3.00 15.66
C GLY A 351 -20.56 2.11 14.48
N ASP A 352 -21.25 2.23 13.35
CA ASP A 352 -20.86 1.53 12.12
C ASP A 352 -19.46 1.92 11.67
N ARG A 353 -18.77 0.94 11.08
CA ARG A 353 -17.51 1.11 10.37
C ARG A 353 -17.70 0.58 8.96
N LEU A 354 -18.14 1.46 8.06
CA LEU A 354 -18.51 1.12 6.70
C LEU A 354 -17.30 1.32 5.77
N SER A 355 -16.83 0.27 5.11
CA SER A 355 -15.88 0.37 4.02
C SER A 355 -16.60 0.42 2.68
N LEU A 356 -16.31 1.45 1.87
CA LEU A 356 -16.80 1.52 0.49
C LEU A 356 -15.76 0.88 -0.45
N VAL A 357 -16.17 -0.15 -1.19
CA VAL A 357 -15.33 -0.88 -2.13
C VAL A 357 -15.89 -0.83 -3.55
N GLY A 358 -15.07 -1.07 -4.56
CA GLY A 358 -15.43 -1.06 -5.98
C GLY A 358 -14.29 -0.53 -6.83
N ILE A 359 -14.41 -0.68 -8.15
CA ILE A 359 -13.42 -0.22 -9.13
C ILE A 359 -13.25 1.31 -9.08
N ASN A 360 -12.15 1.80 -9.62
CA ASN A 360 -11.96 3.24 -9.75
C ASN A 360 -12.98 3.83 -10.71
N GLY A 361 -13.59 4.95 -10.29
CA GLY A 361 -14.70 5.56 -11.04
C GLY A 361 -16.08 4.99 -10.74
N ALA A 362 -16.22 3.96 -9.90
CA ALA A 362 -17.54 3.39 -9.54
C ALA A 362 -18.44 4.34 -8.73
N GLY A 363 -17.91 5.48 -8.23
CA GLY A 363 -18.69 6.45 -7.48
C GLY A 363 -18.49 6.44 -5.96
N LYS A 364 -17.45 5.77 -5.45
CA LYS A 364 -17.12 5.71 -4.01
C LYS A 364 -16.96 7.11 -3.39
N SER A 365 -16.09 7.94 -3.98
CA SER A 365 -15.87 9.33 -3.52
C SER A 365 -17.11 10.20 -3.68
N THR A 366 -17.92 9.97 -4.73
CA THR A 366 -19.21 10.64 -4.91
C THR A 366 -20.18 10.31 -3.77
N MET A 367 -20.25 9.04 -3.37
CA MET A 367 -21.08 8.60 -2.25
C MET A 367 -20.65 9.26 -0.93
N ILE A 368 -19.33 9.31 -0.66
CA ILE A 368 -18.80 10.00 0.53
C ILE A 368 -19.17 11.49 0.52
N ARG A 369 -19.04 12.17 -0.63
CA ARG A 369 -19.41 13.59 -0.75
C ARG A 369 -20.88 13.84 -0.51
N ILE A 370 -21.76 12.93 -0.97
CA ILE A 370 -23.19 13.01 -0.66
C ILE A 370 -23.42 12.82 0.84
N LEU A 371 -22.79 11.83 1.46
CA LEU A 371 -22.88 11.61 2.92
C LEU A 371 -22.35 12.80 3.74
N ALA A 372 -21.35 13.50 3.23
CA ALA A 372 -20.81 14.74 3.80
C ALA A 372 -21.73 15.95 3.60
N GLY A 373 -22.77 15.84 2.76
CA GLY A 373 -23.59 16.99 2.36
C GLY A 373 -22.87 17.96 1.40
N ALA A 374 -21.70 17.59 0.90
CA ALA A 374 -20.92 18.41 -0.03
C ALA A 374 -21.43 18.31 -1.46
N GLU A 375 -22.24 17.30 -1.78
CA GLU A 375 -22.76 17.08 -3.12
C GLU A 375 -24.24 16.68 -3.07
N PRO A 376 -25.13 17.32 -3.89
CA PRO A 376 -26.55 17.00 -3.90
C PRO A 376 -26.83 15.69 -4.65
N VAL A 377 -27.89 15.00 -4.29
CA VAL A 377 -28.44 13.85 -5.01
C VAL A 377 -29.16 14.31 -6.29
N THR A 378 -29.20 13.46 -7.32
CA THR A 378 -29.97 13.75 -8.56
C THR A 378 -31.44 13.39 -8.37
N SER A 379 -31.74 12.27 -7.71
CA SER A 379 -33.09 11.84 -7.33
C SER A 379 -33.02 10.99 -6.05
N GLY A 380 -34.17 10.75 -5.43
CA GLY A 380 -34.25 10.09 -4.13
C GLY A 380 -34.09 11.07 -2.98
N GLU A 381 -33.95 10.56 -1.77
CA GLU A 381 -33.87 11.35 -0.54
C GLU A 381 -32.64 10.95 0.27
N TYR A 382 -31.82 11.96 0.67
CA TYR A 382 -30.75 11.81 1.64
C TYR A 382 -31.14 12.46 2.96
N ILE A 383 -31.14 11.71 4.03
CA ILE A 383 -31.52 12.17 5.37
C ILE A 383 -30.31 12.06 6.30
N LEU A 384 -29.86 13.20 6.83
CA LEU A 384 -28.87 13.23 7.89
C LEU A 384 -29.56 13.05 9.24
N GLY A 385 -29.07 12.13 10.04
CA GLY A 385 -29.66 11.78 11.33
C GLY A 385 -29.53 12.90 12.39
N HIS A 386 -30.35 12.79 13.43
CA HIS A 386 -30.34 13.76 14.51
C HIS A 386 -28.97 13.82 15.21
N ASN A 387 -28.45 15.02 15.47
CA ASN A 387 -27.13 15.28 16.04
C ASN A 387 -25.95 14.65 15.27
N ALA A 388 -26.11 14.17 14.05
CA ALA A 388 -25.00 13.74 13.23
C ALA A 388 -24.20 14.96 12.76
N GLN A 389 -22.88 14.92 12.98
CA GLN A 389 -21.94 15.97 12.61
C GLN A 389 -20.90 15.34 11.67
N PRO A 390 -21.15 15.38 10.35
CA PRO A 390 -20.21 14.84 9.37
C PRO A 390 -18.94 15.68 9.34
N ASP A 391 -17.81 15.01 9.31
CA ASP A 391 -16.49 15.58 9.05
C ASP A 391 -15.84 14.78 7.91
N TYR A 392 -15.49 15.49 6.84
CA TYR A 392 -15.08 14.87 5.58
C TYR A 392 -13.60 15.12 5.30
N PHE A 393 -12.83 14.05 5.24
CA PHE A 393 -11.44 14.05 4.75
C PHE A 393 -11.41 13.77 3.27
N ALA A 394 -11.24 14.81 2.47
CA ALA A 394 -11.06 14.71 1.02
C ALA A 394 -9.60 14.39 0.66
N GLN A 395 -9.42 13.69 -0.45
CA GLN A 395 -8.08 13.35 -0.97
C GLN A 395 -7.17 14.58 -1.17
N ASP A 396 -7.74 15.76 -1.43
CA ASP A 396 -7.04 17.03 -1.71
C ASP A 396 -7.20 18.09 -0.60
N GLN A 397 -7.67 17.72 0.57
CA GLN A 397 -8.01 18.69 1.65
C GLN A 397 -6.82 19.53 2.11
N TYR A 398 -5.60 19.03 1.92
CA TYR A 398 -4.38 19.79 2.23
C TYR A 398 -4.22 21.09 1.42
N LYS A 399 -4.98 21.26 0.32
CA LYS A 399 -4.95 22.49 -0.51
C LYS A 399 -5.64 23.67 0.17
N GLU A 400 -6.51 23.41 1.14
CA GLU A 400 -7.26 24.41 1.91
C GLU A 400 -6.49 24.93 3.14
N LEU A 401 -5.35 24.32 3.47
CA LEU A 401 -4.54 24.70 4.62
C LEU A 401 -3.82 26.03 4.40
N ASP A 402 -3.75 26.86 5.44
CA ASP A 402 -2.93 28.08 5.42
C ASP A 402 -1.44 27.72 5.34
N GLN A 403 -0.85 27.96 4.19
CA GLN A 403 0.53 27.60 3.91
C GLN A 403 1.55 28.38 4.77
N ASN A 404 1.17 29.53 5.35
CA ASN A 404 2.07 30.37 6.17
C ASN A 404 2.01 30.00 7.65
N ALA A 405 0.96 29.29 8.09
CA ALA A 405 0.81 28.88 9.48
C ALA A 405 1.84 27.78 9.83
N ARG A 406 2.33 27.79 11.07
CA ARG A 406 3.13 26.67 11.60
C ARG A 406 2.21 25.52 12.01
N LEU A 407 2.70 24.28 11.88
CA LEU A 407 1.92 23.09 12.17
C LEU A 407 1.27 23.14 13.57
N ILE A 408 2.06 23.48 14.59
CA ILE A 408 1.58 23.48 15.98
C ILE A 408 0.58 24.62 16.24
N ASP A 409 0.78 25.78 15.62
CA ASP A 409 -0.07 26.95 15.81
C ASP A 409 -1.44 26.73 15.13
N ASP A 410 -1.45 26.21 13.89
CA ASP A 410 -2.70 25.85 13.20
C ASP A 410 -3.46 24.74 13.93
N LEU A 411 -2.75 23.71 14.41
CA LEU A 411 -3.38 22.63 15.18
C LEU A 411 -4.00 23.14 16.49
N ALA A 412 -3.35 24.13 17.15
CA ALA A 412 -3.89 24.76 18.35
C ALA A 412 -5.19 25.55 18.08
N THR A 413 -5.38 26.09 16.87
CA THR A 413 -6.63 26.76 16.49
C THR A 413 -7.81 25.80 16.42
N VAL A 414 -7.57 24.55 15.97
CA VAL A 414 -8.59 23.51 15.82
C VAL A 414 -8.90 22.83 17.15
N ALA A 415 -7.89 22.68 18.00
CA ALA A 415 -8.01 22.04 19.31
C ALA A 415 -7.57 22.99 20.45
N PRO A 416 -8.32 24.08 20.74
CA PRO A 416 -7.91 25.11 21.70
C PRO A 416 -7.84 24.63 23.15
N ARG A 417 -8.38 23.44 23.46
CA ARG A 417 -8.31 22.83 24.80
C ARG A 417 -7.15 21.84 24.95
N ALA A 418 -6.48 21.47 23.85
CA ALA A 418 -5.38 20.53 23.89
C ALA A 418 -4.11 21.22 24.43
N THR A 419 -3.37 20.51 25.23
CA THR A 419 -2.06 20.96 25.71
C THR A 419 -1.00 20.89 24.61
N ASN A 420 0.06 21.69 24.71
CA ASN A 420 1.19 21.61 23.77
C ASN A 420 1.81 20.20 23.70
N THR A 421 1.75 19.44 24.79
CA THR A 421 2.25 18.06 24.82
C THR A 421 1.36 17.13 23.97
N GLU A 422 0.03 17.26 24.06
CA GLU A 422 -0.91 16.50 23.24
C GLU A 422 -0.78 16.86 21.76
N LEU A 423 -0.66 18.14 21.43
CA LEU A 423 -0.45 18.60 20.05
C LEU A 423 0.84 18.05 19.45
N ARG A 424 1.94 18.04 20.22
CA ARG A 424 3.20 17.43 19.77
C ARG A 424 3.11 15.92 19.69
N SER A 425 2.36 15.27 20.58
CA SER A 425 2.17 13.82 20.55
C SER A 425 1.45 13.38 19.29
N ILE A 426 0.37 14.07 18.88
CA ILE A 426 -0.32 13.73 17.64
C ILE A 426 0.57 13.98 16.42
N LEU A 427 1.28 15.10 16.36
CA LEU A 427 2.23 15.37 15.27
C LEU A 427 3.30 14.28 15.21
N GLY A 428 3.80 13.84 16.35
CA GLY A 428 4.75 12.72 16.45
C GLY A 428 4.17 11.38 15.97
N CYS A 429 2.88 11.11 16.21
CA CYS A 429 2.17 9.93 15.67
C CYS A 429 2.17 9.92 14.14
N PHE A 430 2.05 11.11 13.52
CA PHE A 430 2.11 11.29 12.08
C PHE A 430 3.51 11.59 11.55
N LEU A 431 4.54 11.22 12.32
CA LEU A 431 5.96 11.24 11.93
C LEU A 431 6.54 12.65 11.73
N PHE A 432 6.02 13.66 12.40
CA PHE A 432 6.67 14.96 12.48
C PHE A 432 7.64 14.97 13.65
N SER A 433 8.91 15.29 13.38
CA SER A 433 9.95 15.39 14.43
C SER A 433 9.73 16.61 15.33
N GLU A 434 10.48 16.70 16.42
CA GLU A 434 10.40 17.83 17.36
C GLU A 434 10.63 19.19 16.68
N ASP A 435 11.51 19.25 15.67
CA ASP A 435 11.80 20.48 14.91
C ASP A 435 10.76 20.74 13.81
N ASP A 436 10.14 19.68 13.26
CA ASP A 436 9.16 19.80 12.18
C ASP A 436 7.89 20.52 12.64
N VAL A 437 7.52 20.42 13.92
CA VAL A 437 6.29 21.02 14.45
C VAL A 437 6.24 22.56 14.31
N PHE A 438 7.40 23.18 14.13
CA PHE A 438 7.53 24.64 13.95
C PHE A 438 7.64 25.06 12.47
N LYS A 439 7.67 24.10 11.54
CA LYS A 439 7.73 24.41 10.10
C LYS A 439 6.42 25.02 9.62
N PRO A 440 6.47 25.95 8.66
CA PRO A 440 5.28 26.39 7.92
C PRO A 440 4.70 25.23 7.10
N ILE A 441 3.38 25.15 7.00
CA ILE A 441 2.67 24.11 6.23
C ILE A 441 3.10 24.12 4.75
N GLY A 442 3.36 25.29 4.19
CA GLY A 442 3.78 25.45 2.79
C GLY A 442 5.13 24.81 2.43
N VAL A 443 6.00 24.56 3.42
CA VAL A 443 7.33 23.95 3.20
C VAL A 443 7.25 22.41 3.14
N LEU A 444 6.14 21.83 3.59
CA LEU A 444 5.93 20.41 3.61
C LEU A 444 5.76 19.83 2.19
N SER A 445 6.26 18.62 1.97
CA SER A 445 5.95 17.83 0.78
C SER A 445 4.44 17.49 0.70
N GLY A 446 3.95 17.09 -0.47
CA GLY A 446 2.54 16.71 -0.65
C GLY A 446 2.09 15.62 0.34
N GLY A 447 2.90 14.58 0.51
CA GLY A 447 2.62 13.50 1.46
C GLY A 447 2.64 13.95 2.92
N GLU A 448 3.56 14.85 3.29
CA GLU A 448 3.58 15.44 4.64
C GLU A 448 2.37 16.32 4.90
N ARG A 449 1.96 17.13 3.93
CA ARG A 449 0.74 17.95 4.03
C ARG A 449 -0.50 17.08 4.21
N ASN A 450 -0.59 15.96 3.49
CA ASN A 450 -1.72 15.03 3.64
C ASN A 450 -1.75 14.39 5.04
N ARG A 451 -0.60 13.94 5.56
CA ARG A 451 -0.48 13.44 6.94
C ARG A 451 -0.87 14.50 7.97
N TYR A 452 -0.45 15.76 7.76
CA TYR A 452 -0.82 16.87 8.63
C TYR A 452 -2.33 17.16 8.60
N ALA A 453 -2.93 17.22 7.41
CA ALA A 453 -4.37 17.41 7.24
C ALA A 453 -5.18 16.33 7.97
N LEU A 454 -4.72 15.07 7.89
CA LEU A 454 -5.34 13.97 8.62
C LEU A 454 -5.18 14.14 10.14
N ALA A 455 -3.99 14.46 10.63
CA ALA A 455 -3.77 14.72 12.06
C ALA A 455 -4.65 15.86 12.58
N ARG A 456 -4.82 16.92 11.78
CA ARG A 456 -5.67 18.08 12.09
C ARG A 456 -7.15 17.72 12.20
N MET A 457 -7.66 16.95 11.23
CA MET A 457 -9.04 16.45 11.25
C MET A 457 -9.32 15.62 12.51
N LEU A 458 -8.41 14.73 12.87
CA LEU A 458 -8.58 13.84 14.01
C LEU A 458 -8.66 14.58 15.37
N MET A 459 -8.30 15.85 15.42
CA MET A 459 -8.45 16.70 16.60
C MET A 459 -9.84 17.37 16.70
N VAL A 460 -10.64 17.31 15.63
CA VAL A 460 -12.01 17.82 15.63
C VAL A 460 -12.95 16.79 16.25
N PRO A 461 -13.73 17.12 17.28
CA PRO A 461 -14.66 16.16 17.91
C PRO A 461 -15.93 15.98 17.07
N SER A 462 -15.81 15.38 15.88
CA SER A 462 -16.95 14.96 15.04
C SER A 462 -17.47 13.60 15.47
N ASN A 463 -18.74 13.27 15.23
CA ASN A 463 -19.29 11.95 15.53
C ASN A 463 -19.61 11.09 14.29
N PHE A 464 -19.38 11.65 13.12
CA PHE A 464 -19.54 10.99 11.84
C PHE A 464 -18.34 11.32 10.93
N MET A 465 -17.34 10.44 10.89
CA MET A 465 -16.15 10.60 10.07
C MET A 465 -16.33 9.99 8.70
N LEU A 466 -15.95 10.73 7.69
CA LEU A 466 -15.99 10.35 6.27
C LEU A 466 -14.58 10.47 5.69
N LEU A 467 -13.94 9.33 5.41
CA LEU A 467 -12.54 9.29 5.04
C LEU A 467 -12.36 8.77 3.60
N ASP A 468 -11.84 9.61 2.71
CA ASP A 468 -11.56 9.23 1.32
C ASP A 468 -10.07 8.95 1.14
N GLU A 469 -9.69 7.67 1.06
CA GLU A 469 -8.33 7.15 0.93
C GLU A 469 -7.35 7.66 2.00
N PRO A 470 -7.68 7.55 3.32
CA PRO A 470 -6.83 8.10 4.38
C PRO A 470 -5.49 7.39 4.54
N THR A 471 -5.36 6.19 3.98
CA THR A 471 -4.15 5.36 4.04
C THR A 471 -3.12 5.69 2.97
N ASN A 472 -3.49 6.50 1.96
CA ASN A 472 -2.57 6.90 0.90
C ASN A 472 -1.43 7.77 1.45
N HIS A 473 -0.21 7.53 0.98
CA HIS A 473 1.02 8.21 1.40
C HIS A 473 1.40 8.04 2.89
N LEU A 474 0.68 7.17 3.63
CA LEU A 474 1.07 6.77 4.98
C LEU A 474 2.03 5.57 4.90
N ASP A 475 3.10 5.62 5.70
CA ASP A 475 3.89 4.41 5.93
C ASP A 475 3.15 3.42 6.86
N MET A 476 3.67 2.22 6.99
CA MET A 476 3.03 1.15 7.77
C MET A 476 2.77 1.57 9.22
N ARG A 477 3.67 2.37 9.82
CA ARG A 477 3.52 2.83 11.22
C ARG A 477 2.39 3.84 11.37
N ALA A 478 2.34 4.83 10.47
CA ALA A 478 1.26 5.81 10.49
C ALA A 478 -0.11 5.16 10.22
N LYS A 479 -0.15 4.13 9.35
CA LYS A 479 -1.35 3.32 9.14
C LYS A 479 -1.79 2.58 10.42
N ASP A 480 -0.84 2.00 11.18
CA ASP A 480 -1.15 1.32 12.44
C ASP A 480 -1.69 2.29 13.50
N VAL A 481 -1.07 3.46 13.63
CA VAL A 481 -1.54 4.51 14.54
C VAL A 481 -2.95 4.95 14.17
N LEU A 482 -3.21 5.22 12.89
CA LEU A 482 -4.53 5.58 12.40
C LEU A 482 -5.56 4.47 12.66
N LEU A 483 -5.20 3.22 12.36
CA LEU A 483 -6.06 2.06 12.57
C LEU A 483 -6.45 1.91 14.04
N THR A 484 -5.46 1.93 14.94
CA THR A 484 -5.69 1.83 16.39
C THR A 484 -6.59 2.95 16.89
N ALA A 485 -6.29 4.17 16.47
CA ALA A 485 -7.08 5.33 16.83
C ALA A 485 -8.54 5.23 16.34
N LEU A 486 -8.78 4.78 15.10
CA LEU A 486 -10.13 4.58 14.57
C LEU A 486 -10.87 3.39 15.21
N GLN A 487 -10.16 2.37 15.68
CA GLN A 487 -10.75 1.27 16.45
C GLN A 487 -11.25 1.74 17.82
N GLU A 488 -10.52 2.63 18.48
CA GLU A 488 -10.88 3.21 19.78
C GLU A 488 -11.93 4.35 19.68
N TYR A 489 -12.17 4.85 18.48
CA TYR A 489 -13.12 5.94 18.26
C TYR A 489 -14.58 5.48 18.44
N HIS A 490 -15.38 6.22 19.22
CA HIS A 490 -16.78 5.86 19.57
C HIS A 490 -17.83 6.38 18.57
N GLY A 491 -17.45 7.17 17.58
CA GLY A 491 -18.35 7.65 16.52
C GLY A 491 -18.54 6.64 15.39
N THR A 492 -19.20 7.08 14.34
CA THR A 492 -19.44 6.33 13.11
C THR A 492 -18.40 6.70 12.06
N VAL A 493 -17.87 5.71 11.34
CA VAL A 493 -16.84 5.91 10.31
C VAL A 493 -17.33 5.31 8.99
N VAL A 494 -17.29 6.10 7.91
CA VAL A 494 -17.42 5.61 6.54
C VAL A 494 -16.12 5.93 5.82
N PHE A 495 -15.51 4.95 5.18
CA PHE A 495 -14.20 5.14 4.57
C PHE A 495 -14.05 4.42 3.24
N VAL A 496 -13.29 5.01 2.33
CA VAL A 496 -12.73 4.37 1.15
C VAL A 496 -11.28 4.04 1.45
N SER A 497 -10.87 2.83 1.21
CA SER A 497 -9.46 2.44 1.24
C SER A 497 -9.21 1.31 0.25
N HIS A 498 -7.99 1.28 -0.30
CA HIS A 498 -7.49 0.16 -1.09
C HIS A 498 -6.53 -0.73 -0.29
N ASP A 499 -6.35 -0.45 1.01
CA ASP A 499 -5.54 -1.26 1.92
C ASP A 499 -6.40 -2.36 2.56
N ARG A 500 -6.20 -3.61 2.11
CA ARG A 500 -6.99 -4.77 2.58
C ARG A 500 -6.85 -5.02 4.07
N TYR A 501 -5.63 -4.89 4.60
CA TYR A 501 -5.39 -5.05 6.03
C TYR A 501 -6.16 -4.03 6.84
N PHE A 502 -6.16 -2.78 6.39
CA PHE A 502 -6.90 -1.70 7.04
C PHE A 502 -8.41 -1.94 7.00
N ILE A 503 -8.95 -2.33 5.82
CA ILE A 503 -10.38 -2.65 5.67
C ILE A 503 -10.75 -3.82 6.59
N ASP A 504 -9.98 -4.91 6.56
CA ASP A 504 -10.27 -6.12 7.33
C ASP A 504 -10.29 -5.88 8.83
N LYS A 505 -9.36 -5.06 9.35
CA LYS A 505 -9.25 -4.77 10.77
C LYS A 505 -10.22 -3.70 11.30
N LEU A 506 -10.76 -2.87 10.41
CA LEU A 506 -11.64 -1.75 10.81
C LEU A 506 -13.10 -1.98 10.44
N ALA A 507 -13.40 -2.53 9.26
CA ALA A 507 -14.76 -2.61 8.76
C ALA A 507 -15.64 -3.60 9.55
N THR A 508 -16.85 -3.16 9.90
CA THR A 508 -17.94 -4.00 10.42
C THR A 508 -18.94 -4.37 9.33
N ARG A 509 -18.98 -3.56 8.25
CA ARG A 509 -19.80 -3.78 7.06
C ARG A 509 -19.05 -3.27 5.83
N VAL A 510 -19.21 -3.96 4.71
CA VAL A 510 -18.64 -3.58 3.41
C VAL A 510 -19.77 -3.18 2.48
N VAL A 511 -19.64 -2.03 1.85
CA VAL A 511 -20.58 -1.51 0.85
C VAL A 511 -19.89 -1.51 -0.50
N GLU A 512 -20.34 -2.36 -1.40
CA GLU A 512 -19.82 -2.45 -2.76
C GLU A 512 -20.63 -1.57 -3.70
N VAL A 513 -19.92 -0.74 -4.47
CA VAL A 513 -20.48 0.05 -5.56
C VAL A 513 -20.03 -0.57 -6.87
N GLU A 514 -20.93 -1.30 -7.53
CA GLU A 514 -20.64 -2.04 -8.75
C GLU A 514 -21.77 -1.86 -9.76
N ASN A 515 -21.42 -1.59 -11.03
CA ASN A 515 -22.38 -1.44 -12.15
C ASN A 515 -23.56 -0.48 -11.86
N GLY A 516 -23.28 0.61 -11.14
CA GLY A 516 -24.29 1.60 -10.77
C GLY A 516 -25.27 1.16 -9.67
N ARG A 517 -24.97 0.09 -8.93
CA ARG A 517 -25.76 -0.41 -7.81
C ARG A 517 -24.94 -0.42 -6.52
N ILE A 518 -25.66 -0.37 -5.41
CA ILE A 518 -25.08 -0.42 -4.06
C ILE A 518 -25.47 -1.75 -3.41
N HIS A 519 -24.47 -2.52 -2.99
CA HIS A 519 -24.65 -3.79 -2.29
C HIS A 519 -24.01 -3.73 -0.91
N VAL A 520 -24.75 -4.11 0.12
CA VAL A 520 -24.28 -4.08 1.52
C VAL A 520 -24.01 -5.48 2.01
N TYR A 521 -22.80 -5.73 2.48
CA TYR A 521 -22.35 -7.00 3.02
C TYR A 521 -22.02 -6.83 4.51
N PRO A 522 -22.57 -7.63 5.40
CA PRO A 522 -22.18 -7.62 6.81
C PRO A 522 -20.85 -8.35 7.00
N GLY A 523 -20.05 -7.87 7.95
CA GLY A 523 -18.74 -8.44 8.27
C GLY A 523 -17.57 -7.63 7.72
N ASN A 524 -16.37 -8.19 7.82
CA ASN A 524 -15.12 -7.59 7.39
C ASN A 524 -14.84 -7.87 5.89
N TYR A 525 -13.63 -7.56 5.44
CA TYR A 525 -13.25 -7.75 4.04
C TYR A 525 -13.13 -9.24 3.63
N GLU A 526 -12.67 -10.12 4.53
CA GLU A 526 -12.62 -11.56 4.28
C GLU A 526 -14.02 -12.14 4.15
N ASP A 527 -14.97 -11.72 5.00
CA ASP A 527 -16.38 -12.12 4.91
C ASP A 527 -17.03 -11.69 3.59
N TYR A 528 -16.72 -10.46 3.12
CA TYR A 528 -17.16 -9.95 1.83
C TYR A 528 -16.65 -10.83 0.68
N LEU A 529 -15.34 -11.13 0.63
CA LEU A 529 -14.75 -11.95 -0.42
C LEU A 529 -15.34 -13.36 -0.44
N TRP A 530 -15.53 -13.97 0.74
CA TRP A 530 -16.13 -15.30 0.87
C TRP A 530 -17.55 -15.33 0.30
N ARG A 531 -18.36 -14.31 0.57
CA ARG A 531 -19.72 -14.19 0.03
C ARG A 531 -19.73 -13.93 -1.48
N LYS A 532 -18.85 -13.10 -2.00
CA LYS A 532 -18.72 -12.82 -3.45
C LYS A 532 -18.31 -14.07 -4.22
N GLN A 533 -17.56 -14.99 -3.62
CA GLN A 533 -17.18 -16.28 -4.20
C GLN A 533 -18.26 -17.39 -4.08
N GLY A 534 -19.46 -17.05 -3.64
CA GLY A 534 -20.59 -18.00 -3.54
C GLY A 534 -20.66 -18.77 -2.23
N GLY A 535 -19.91 -18.37 -1.19
CA GLY A 535 -19.86 -19.04 0.12
C GLY A 535 -20.98 -18.70 1.10
N GLY A 536 -22.06 -18.03 0.72
CA GLY A 536 -23.15 -17.69 1.64
C GLY A 536 -24.39 -17.12 0.95
N SER A 537 -25.49 -17.00 1.70
CA SER A 537 -26.76 -16.43 1.22
C SER A 537 -26.56 -15.03 0.62
N ALA A 538 -27.35 -14.71 -0.41
CA ALA A 538 -27.36 -13.44 -1.14
C ALA A 538 -27.32 -12.19 -0.22
N PRO A 539 -26.93 -11.01 -0.74
CA PRO A 539 -26.96 -9.75 0.00
C PRO A 539 -28.30 -9.54 0.69
N ILE A 540 -28.28 -9.04 1.91
CA ILE A 540 -29.54 -8.74 2.66
C ILE A 540 -30.21 -7.60 1.92
N PRO A 541 -31.44 -7.78 1.38
CA PRO A 541 -32.21 -6.63 0.88
C PRO A 541 -32.51 -5.68 2.03
N PRO A 542 -32.62 -4.35 1.77
CA PRO A 542 -32.97 -3.39 2.79
C PRO A 542 -34.28 -3.80 3.44
N ALA A 543 -34.33 -3.72 4.78
CA ALA A 543 -35.49 -4.13 5.57
C ALA A 543 -36.70 -3.28 5.18
N ASP A 544 -37.71 -3.91 4.59
CA ASP A 544 -39.02 -3.33 4.38
C ASP A 544 -39.64 -2.94 5.74
N SER A 545 -40.31 -1.83 5.74
CA SER A 545 -41.00 -1.22 6.89
C SER A 545 -41.98 -2.18 7.61
N PRO A 546 -42.25 -1.97 8.91
CA PRO A 546 -42.98 -2.94 9.73
C PRO A 546 -44.45 -3.09 9.29
N ALA A 547 -44.82 -4.28 8.89
CA ALA A 547 -46.23 -4.66 8.79
C ALA A 547 -46.83 -4.80 10.17
N ALA A 548 -47.89 -4.01 10.42
CA ALA A 548 -48.71 -4.10 11.59
C ALA A 548 -49.46 -5.44 11.68
N GLY A 549 -49.59 -5.99 12.86
CA GLY A 549 -50.62 -6.97 13.19
C GLY A 549 -50.17 -8.21 13.93
N ALA A 550 -50.22 -8.17 15.24
CA ALA A 550 -50.26 -9.37 16.09
C ALA A 550 -51.59 -10.12 15.96
N PRO A 551 -51.64 -11.42 16.29
CA PRO A 551 -52.40 -11.76 17.49
C PRO A 551 -51.65 -12.69 18.48
N GLU A 552 -51.94 -12.44 19.76
CA GLU A 552 -51.67 -13.28 20.91
C GLU A 552 -52.21 -14.72 20.79
N THR A 553 -51.50 -15.68 21.34
CA THR A 553 -51.99 -16.64 22.35
C THR A 553 -50.86 -17.55 22.86
N ALA A 554 -50.82 -17.68 24.18
CA ALA A 554 -50.00 -18.57 25.01
C ALA A 554 -50.57 -20.01 25.07
N PRO A 555 -50.08 -20.97 25.93
CA PRO A 555 -48.85 -21.08 26.71
C PRO A 555 -48.16 -22.51 26.67
N ALA A 556 -46.96 -22.53 27.20
CA ALA A 556 -46.28 -23.57 27.96
C ALA A 556 -46.24 -25.06 27.50
N GLY A 557 -45.06 -25.58 27.27
CA GLY A 557 -44.68 -26.98 27.28
C GLY A 557 -43.20 -27.13 27.61
N THR A 558 -42.92 -27.90 28.65
CA THR A 558 -41.64 -28.21 29.32
C THR A 558 -40.62 -28.90 28.39
N PRO A 559 -39.30 -28.63 28.52
CA PRO A 559 -38.26 -29.26 27.69
C PRO A 559 -37.80 -30.62 28.23
N PRO A 560 -37.39 -31.56 27.36
CA PRO A 560 -36.67 -32.78 27.75
C PRO A 560 -35.15 -32.54 27.83
N PRO A 561 -34.39 -33.46 28.47
CA PRO A 561 -33.05 -33.24 28.96
C PRO A 561 -31.94 -33.26 27.91
N ALA A 562 -30.86 -32.55 28.21
CA ALA A 562 -29.69 -32.35 27.38
C ALA A 562 -28.84 -33.61 27.17
N GLU A 563 -28.41 -33.85 25.93
CA GLU A 563 -27.28 -34.71 25.56
C GLU A 563 -25.95 -33.91 25.50
N PRO A 564 -24.79 -34.56 25.71
CA PRO A 564 -23.54 -33.88 25.96
C PRO A 564 -22.89 -33.28 24.70
N ALA A 565 -22.33 -32.11 24.88
CA ALA A 565 -21.65 -31.28 23.87
C ALA A 565 -20.49 -32.02 23.18
N LYS A 566 -20.52 -32.05 21.84
CA LYS A 566 -19.35 -32.36 21.00
C LYS A 566 -18.46 -31.11 20.88
N VAL A 567 -17.18 -31.29 21.17
CA VAL A 567 -16.10 -30.32 21.03
C VAL A 567 -15.99 -29.87 19.56
N PRO A 568 -15.97 -28.58 19.23
CA PRO A 568 -15.82 -28.13 17.85
C PRO A 568 -14.40 -28.34 17.36
N ALA A 569 -14.29 -28.98 16.19
CA ALA A 569 -13.04 -29.13 15.46
C ALA A 569 -12.47 -27.75 15.07
N THR A 570 -11.21 -27.55 15.34
CA THR A 570 -10.42 -26.37 14.99
C THR A 570 -10.49 -26.13 13.48
N ARG A 571 -11.09 -25.01 13.07
CA ARG A 571 -11.12 -24.57 11.67
C ARG A 571 -9.71 -24.19 11.23
N LEU A 572 -9.17 -24.91 10.28
CA LEU A 572 -7.91 -24.58 9.61
C LEU A 572 -8.11 -23.37 8.70
N ASN A 573 -7.20 -22.41 8.83
CA ASN A 573 -7.14 -21.19 8.02
C ASN A 573 -7.00 -21.54 6.52
N PRO A 574 -7.84 -21.01 5.61
CA PRO A 574 -7.80 -21.30 4.16
C PRO A 574 -6.46 -21.03 3.48
N ILE A 575 -5.61 -20.20 4.07
CA ILE A 575 -4.26 -19.91 3.58
C ILE A 575 -3.35 -21.16 3.62
N LYS A 576 -3.60 -22.13 4.52
CA LYS A 576 -2.81 -23.36 4.59
C LYS A 576 -3.17 -24.42 3.53
N LEU A 577 -4.32 -24.31 2.92
CA LEU A 577 -4.77 -25.27 1.88
C LEU A 577 -4.18 -24.98 0.48
N ARG A 578 -3.58 -23.81 0.26
CA ARG A 578 -2.89 -23.47 -1.02
C ARG A 578 -1.38 -23.77 -0.99
N GLN A 579 -0.83 -24.22 0.14
CA GLN A 579 0.60 -24.54 0.27
C GLN A 579 0.90 -26.05 0.34
N MET A 580 -0.12 -26.90 0.18
CA MET A 580 0.00 -28.31 -0.16
C MET A 580 -0.39 -28.54 -1.63
#